data_f380ee80673dc1812abe2412eb21b04c
#
_entry.id   f380ee80673dc1812abe2412eb21b04c
#
_cell.length_a   1.000
_cell.length_b   1.000
_cell.length_c   1.000
_cell.angle_alpha   90.00
_cell.angle_beta   90.00
_cell.angle_gamma   90.00
#
_symmetry.space_group_name_H-M   'P 1'
#
loop_
_entity.id
_entity.type
_entity.pdbx_description
1 polymer ?
#
loop_
_entity_poly.entity_id
_entity_poly.type
_entity_poly.pdbx_seq_one_letter_code
_entity_poly.pdbx_strand_id
1 'polypeptide(L)'
;MNQYVTGAMIKRLREKRAITQQQLAEKIGVSDKAISKWETGRGYPDITLIESLASVLGVSVIELFSGENIVNANPSFNMRLMKLYVCPLCGNVIQSAGEAVVSCCGITLPPLETEDADAAHSIRIEPVEDEYFVKVLHPMQKDHYISFLVAGKDDGYELRKLYPEGEAQARFKIRQTKEIYVYCNRHGLFRIKA
;
A
#
# COMPACT_ATOMS: atom_id res chain seq x y z
N MET A 1 11.16 -11.26 20.01
CA MET A 1 11.49 -9.87 20.39
C MET A 1 12.83 -9.90 21.13
N ASN A 2 13.81 -9.10 20.71
CA ASN A 2 15.14 -9.13 21.31
C ASN A 2 15.29 -7.95 22.28
N GLN A 3 15.43 -8.23 23.56
CA GLN A 3 15.57 -7.27 24.67
C GLN A 3 16.69 -6.25 24.46
N TYR A 4 17.81 -6.72 23.91
CA TYR A 4 18.97 -5.87 23.68
C TYR A 4 18.74 -4.88 22.53
N VAL A 5 18.04 -5.29 21.50
CA VAL A 5 17.70 -4.42 20.35
C VAL A 5 16.78 -3.29 20.79
N THR A 6 15.72 -3.63 21.51
CA THR A 6 14.78 -2.62 22.03
C THR A 6 15.44 -1.66 23.01
N GLY A 7 16.25 -2.15 23.95
CA GLY A 7 16.95 -1.32 24.92
C GLY A 7 17.96 -0.37 24.28
N ALA A 8 18.75 -0.88 23.32
CA ALA A 8 19.70 -0.07 22.55
C ALA A 8 18.99 1.02 21.73
N MET A 9 17.79 0.70 21.18
CA MET A 9 16.97 1.66 20.44
C MET A 9 16.46 2.78 21.35
N ILE A 10 15.91 2.46 22.52
CA ILE A 10 15.45 3.43 23.51
C ILE A 10 16.59 4.40 23.86
N LYS A 11 17.76 3.88 24.19
CA LYS A 11 18.94 4.68 24.53
C LYS A 11 19.32 5.61 23.38
N ARG A 12 19.51 5.09 22.16
CA ARG A 12 19.88 5.85 20.97
C ARG A 12 18.90 6.98 20.68
N LEU A 13 17.60 6.71 20.76
CA LEU A 13 16.56 7.71 20.48
C LEU A 13 16.51 8.80 21.56
N ARG A 14 16.67 8.42 22.83
CA ARG A 14 16.74 9.36 23.93
C ARG A 14 17.94 10.31 23.77
N GLU A 15 19.12 9.76 23.48
CA GLU A 15 20.34 10.53 23.25
C GLU A 15 20.22 11.46 22.02
N LYS A 16 19.62 10.97 20.93
CA LYS A 16 19.33 11.79 19.74
C LYS A 16 18.44 13.00 20.07
N ARG A 17 17.58 12.89 21.09
CA ARG A 17 16.71 13.97 21.57
C ARG A 17 17.37 14.81 22.68
N ALA A 18 18.60 14.52 23.03
CA ALA A 18 19.37 15.22 24.07
C ALA A 18 18.64 15.28 25.46
N ILE A 19 17.85 14.24 25.79
CA ILE A 19 17.18 14.12 27.09
C ILE A 19 17.85 13.08 27.96
N THR A 20 17.82 13.32 29.29
CA THR A 20 18.38 12.40 30.29
C THR A 20 17.42 11.23 30.55
N GLN A 21 17.92 10.16 31.19
CA GLN A 21 17.06 9.05 31.63
C GLN A 21 15.96 9.53 32.59
N GLN A 22 16.29 10.46 33.51
CA GLN A 22 15.35 11.08 34.42
C GLN A 22 14.25 11.85 33.68
N GLN A 23 14.61 12.68 32.69
CA GLN A 23 13.63 13.45 31.91
C GLN A 23 12.71 12.54 31.07
N LEU A 24 13.24 11.44 30.54
CA LEU A 24 12.41 10.45 29.84
C LEU A 24 11.46 9.78 30.83
N ALA A 25 11.95 9.39 32.02
CA ALA A 25 11.17 8.76 33.06
C ALA A 25 10.01 9.65 33.55
N GLU A 26 10.28 10.93 33.78
CA GLU A 26 9.25 11.92 34.15
C GLU A 26 8.15 12.05 33.09
N LYS A 27 8.53 12.08 31.80
CA LYS A 27 7.58 12.21 30.68
C LYS A 27 6.62 11.03 30.53
N ILE A 28 7.04 9.82 30.90
CA ILE A 28 6.22 8.61 30.78
C ILE A 28 5.74 8.06 32.12
N GLY A 29 6.03 8.75 33.25
CA GLY A 29 5.53 8.42 34.57
C GLY A 29 6.16 7.19 35.23
N VAL A 30 7.47 6.97 35.02
CA VAL A 30 8.23 5.85 35.62
C VAL A 30 9.47 6.35 36.37
N SER A 31 10.20 5.44 37.02
CA SER A 31 11.49 5.77 37.64
C SER A 31 12.65 5.77 36.63
N ASP A 32 13.67 6.58 36.89
CA ASP A 32 14.92 6.59 36.12
C ASP A 32 15.61 5.21 36.11
N LYS A 33 15.49 4.45 37.22
CA LYS A 33 15.97 3.07 37.34
C LYS A 33 15.25 2.12 36.36
N ALA A 34 13.97 2.35 36.05
CA ALA A 34 13.24 1.58 35.06
C ALA A 34 13.82 1.84 33.66
N ILE A 35 14.03 3.10 33.30
CA ILE A 35 14.66 3.47 32.01
C ILE A 35 16.06 2.84 31.88
N SER A 36 16.89 2.95 32.92
CA SER A 36 18.22 2.33 32.93
C SER A 36 18.17 0.81 32.74
N LYS A 37 17.17 0.15 33.33
CA LYS A 37 16.95 -1.29 33.20
C LYS A 37 16.59 -1.69 31.75
N TRP A 38 15.75 -0.91 31.12
CA TRP A 38 15.36 -1.13 29.73
C TRP A 38 16.52 -0.89 28.76
N GLU A 39 17.23 0.24 28.91
CA GLU A 39 18.37 0.58 28.05
C GLU A 39 19.53 -0.42 28.14
N THR A 40 19.67 -1.10 29.28
CA THR A 40 20.70 -2.13 29.48
C THR A 40 20.22 -3.55 29.13
N GLY A 41 18.99 -3.70 28.61
CA GLY A 41 18.42 -5.00 28.27
C GLY A 41 18.14 -5.91 29.46
N ARG A 42 17.98 -5.34 30.66
CA ARG A 42 17.67 -6.09 31.89
C ARG A 42 16.16 -6.17 32.18
N GLY A 43 15.34 -5.68 31.27
CA GLY A 43 13.89 -5.70 31.33
C GLY A 43 13.26 -5.04 30.12
N TYR A 44 11.94 -5.17 30.02
CA TYR A 44 11.12 -4.47 29.02
C TYR A 44 10.24 -3.43 29.67
N PRO A 45 9.85 -2.37 28.92
CA PRO A 45 8.72 -1.54 29.29
C PRO A 45 7.45 -2.39 29.41
N ASP A 46 6.56 -2.01 30.33
CA ASP A 46 5.21 -2.57 30.36
C ASP A 46 4.48 -2.22 29.06
N ILE A 47 3.61 -3.12 28.60
CA ILE A 47 2.88 -2.95 27.34
C ILE A 47 2.04 -1.66 27.35
N THR A 48 1.53 -1.26 28.50
CA THR A 48 0.74 -0.03 28.66
C THR A 48 1.57 1.26 28.47
N LEU A 49 2.88 1.18 28.59
CA LEU A 49 3.80 2.31 28.44
C LEU A 49 4.40 2.44 27.04
N ILE A 50 4.23 1.41 26.19
CA ILE A 50 4.87 1.33 24.88
C ILE A 50 4.50 2.50 23.97
N GLU A 51 3.21 2.83 23.88
CA GLU A 51 2.70 3.90 23.06
C GLU A 51 3.23 5.27 23.52
N SER A 52 3.16 5.54 24.83
CA SER A 52 3.70 6.77 25.44
C SER A 52 5.20 6.89 25.21
N LEU A 53 5.93 5.80 25.38
CA LEU A 53 7.38 5.75 25.14
C LEU A 53 7.73 6.04 23.67
N ALA A 54 7.06 5.38 22.73
CA ALA A 54 7.24 5.59 21.30
C ALA A 54 6.92 7.05 20.90
N SER A 55 5.83 7.61 21.42
CA SER A 55 5.41 9.00 21.22
C SER A 55 6.47 9.99 21.72
N VAL A 56 6.96 9.84 22.96
CA VAL A 56 8.01 10.69 23.54
C VAL A 56 9.32 10.57 22.76
N LEU A 57 9.66 9.38 22.29
CA LEU A 57 10.83 9.12 21.46
C LEU A 57 10.63 9.47 19.97
N GLY A 58 9.39 9.79 19.54
CA GLY A 58 9.02 10.20 18.17
C GLY A 58 9.28 9.15 17.11
N VAL A 59 8.93 7.93 17.45
CA VAL A 59 9.00 6.77 16.57
C VAL A 59 7.70 5.98 16.65
N SER A 60 7.46 5.11 15.70
CA SER A 60 6.39 4.13 15.80
C SER A 60 6.74 3.01 16.79
N VAL A 61 5.73 2.33 17.29
CA VAL A 61 5.92 1.14 18.14
C VAL A 61 6.73 0.06 17.41
N ILE A 62 6.53 -0.08 16.10
CA ILE A 62 7.26 -1.06 15.28
C ILE A 62 8.76 -0.70 15.24
N GLU A 63 9.12 0.55 15.01
CA GLU A 63 10.52 1.00 15.01
C GLU A 63 11.19 0.77 16.37
N LEU A 64 10.46 1.03 17.45
CA LEU A 64 10.96 0.81 18.80
C LEU A 64 11.36 -0.65 19.05
N PHE A 65 10.59 -1.60 18.50
CA PHE A 65 10.82 -3.03 18.68
C PHE A 65 11.72 -3.68 17.64
N SER A 66 11.71 -3.21 16.39
CA SER A 66 12.60 -3.71 15.35
C SER A 66 14.05 -3.27 15.55
N GLY A 67 14.26 -2.16 16.26
CA GLY A 67 15.57 -1.52 16.39
C GLY A 67 16.02 -0.78 15.12
N GLU A 68 15.18 -0.74 14.10
CA GLU A 68 15.42 -0.07 12.84
C GLU A 68 14.71 1.29 12.80
N ASN A 69 15.38 2.29 12.30
CA ASN A 69 14.76 3.57 12.02
C ASN A 69 14.15 3.50 10.64
N ILE A 70 12.82 3.47 10.55
CA ILE A 70 12.13 3.46 9.27
C ILE A 70 12.28 4.85 8.66
N VAL A 71 13.31 5.01 7.83
CA VAL A 71 13.45 6.22 7.02
C VAL A 71 12.40 6.14 5.93
N ASN A 72 11.44 7.06 5.95
CA ASN A 72 10.50 7.19 4.86
C ASN A 72 11.24 7.62 3.60
N ALA A 73 11.68 6.64 2.82
CA ALA A 73 12.29 6.86 1.51
C ALA A 73 11.26 7.22 0.42
N ASN A 74 9.98 7.30 0.80
CA ASN A 74 8.84 7.49 -0.09
C ASN A 74 8.89 6.63 -1.37
N PRO A 75 8.97 5.29 -1.26
CA PRO A 75 9.02 4.43 -2.43
C PRO A 75 7.73 4.49 -3.26
N SER A 76 6.65 5.03 -2.69
CA SER A 76 5.34 5.18 -3.32
C SER A 76 5.16 6.53 -4.05
N PHE A 77 6.23 7.27 -4.32
CA PHE A 77 6.15 8.57 -5.03
C PHE A 77 5.73 8.44 -6.50
N ASN A 78 5.91 7.26 -7.09
CA ASN A 78 5.60 6.99 -8.49
C ASN A 78 4.32 6.14 -8.60
N MET A 79 3.22 6.77 -9.00
CA MET A 79 1.91 6.11 -9.15
C MET A 79 1.88 5.03 -10.25
N ARG A 80 2.89 4.98 -11.14
CA ARG A 80 3.04 3.88 -12.11
C ARG A 80 3.42 2.55 -11.44
N LEU A 81 3.95 2.60 -10.22
CA LEU A 81 4.28 1.42 -9.42
C LEU A 81 3.09 0.94 -8.58
N MET A 82 1.90 1.50 -8.79
CA MET A 82 0.69 1.10 -8.10
C MET A 82 0.44 -0.41 -8.25
N LYS A 83 -0.12 -0.99 -7.20
CA LYS A 83 -0.54 -2.39 -7.18
C LYS A 83 -2.05 -2.48 -7.10
N LEU A 84 -2.62 -3.37 -7.88
CA LEU A 84 -4.04 -3.70 -7.86
C LEU A 84 -4.23 -5.08 -7.26
N TYR A 85 -5.27 -5.22 -6.45
CA TYR A 85 -5.65 -6.47 -5.80
C TYR A 85 -7.15 -6.70 -6.04
N VAL A 86 -7.52 -7.92 -6.34
CA VAL A 86 -8.94 -8.30 -6.49
C VAL A 86 -9.23 -9.48 -5.58
N CYS A 87 -10.27 -9.36 -4.77
CA CYS A 87 -10.73 -10.45 -3.94
C CYS A 87 -11.51 -11.46 -4.80
N PRO A 88 -11.09 -12.73 -4.88
CA PRO A 88 -11.80 -13.73 -5.71
C PRO A 88 -13.16 -14.12 -5.13
N LEU A 89 -13.42 -13.84 -3.82
CA LEU A 89 -14.68 -14.19 -3.18
C LEU A 89 -15.77 -13.12 -3.34
N CYS A 90 -15.42 -11.84 -3.21
CA CYS A 90 -16.41 -10.75 -3.26
C CYS A 90 -16.22 -9.75 -4.41
N GLY A 91 -15.17 -9.92 -5.23
CA GLY A 91 -14.87 -9.02 -6.35
C GLY A 91 -14.43 -7.61 -5.91
N ASN A 92 -14.09 -7.40 -4.63
CA ASN A 92 -13.58 -6.13 -4.15
C ASN A 92 -12.26 -5.79 -4.83
N VAL A 93 -12.13 -4.56 -5.31
CA VAL A 93 -10.92 -4.04 -5.95
C VAL A 93 -10.23 -3.11 -4.97
N ILE A 94 -8.99 -3.41 -4.64
CA ILE A 94 -8.18 -2.63 -3.71
C ILE A 94 -6.93 -2.17 -4.47
N GLN A 95 -6.54 -0.94 -4.23
CA GLN A 95 -5.36 -0.35 -4.85
C GLN A 95 -4.40 0.16 -3.78
N SER A 96 -3.12 -0.02 -4.03
CA SER A 96 -2.04 0.50 -3.20
C SER A 96 -1.05 1.27 -4.06
N ALA A 97 -0.56 2.41 -3.58
CA ALA A 97 0.50 3.18 -4.23
C ALA A 97 1.89 2.52 -4.12
N GLY A 98 2.05 1.54 -3.25
CA GLY A 98 3.29 0.79 -3.04
C GLY A 98 3.00 -0.63 -2.59
N GLU A 99 4.03 -1.35 -2.16
CA GLU A 99 3.87 -2.70 -1.63
C GLU A 99 3.09 -2.70 -0.31
N ALA A 100 2.10 -3.56 -0.21
CA ALA A 100 1.26 -3.71 0.96
C ALA A 100 0.83 -5.16 1.14
N VAL A 101 0.61 -5.56 2.39
CA VAL A 101 -0.09 -6.81 2.72
C VAL A 101 -1.58 -6.49 2.79
N VAL A 102 -2.33 -7.01 1.83
CA VAL A 102 -3.77 -6.74 1.68
C VAL A 102 -4.56 -8.00 2.00
N SER A 103 -5.58 -7.87 2.83
CA SER A 103 -6.49 -8.99 3.15
C SER A 103 -7.95 -8.59 2.88
N CYS A 104 -8.72 -9.50 2.32
CA CYS A 104 -10.16 -9.35 2.11
C CYS A 104 -10.84 -10.70 2.25
N CYS A 105 -12.03 -10.73 2.86
CA CYS A 105 -12.80 -11.97 3.11
C CYS A 105 -11.99 -13.09 3.79
N GLY A 106 -11.07 -12.73 4.69
CA GLY A 106 -10.24 -13.69 5.45
C GLY A 106 -9.06 -14.28 4.68
N ILE A 107 -8.78 -13.83 3.47
CA ILE A 107 -7.62 -14.28 2.68
C ILE A 107 -6.67 -13.12 2.39
N THR A 108 -5.37 -13.41 2.36
CA THR A 108 -4.34 -12.45 1.91
C THR A 108 -4.30 -12.46 0.39
N LEU A 109 -4.40 -11.27 -0.20
CA LEU A 109 -4.44 -11.08 -1.65
C LEU A 109 -3.04 -10.81 -2.18
N PRO A 110 -2.55 -11.56 -3.18
CA PRO A 110 -1.37 -11.16 -3.93
C PRO A 110 -1.71 -9.96 -4.83
N PRO A 111 -0.73 -9.09 -5.14
CA PRO A 111 -0.90 -8.08 -6.17
C PRO A 111 -1.14 -8.77 -7.53
N LEU A 112 -2.00 -8.17 -8.35
CA LEU A 112 -2.22 -8.65 -9.72
C LEU A 112 -0.94 -8.46 -10.54
N GLU A 113 -0.53 -9.50 -11.22
CA GLU A 113 0.49 -9.44 -12.26
C GLU A 113 -0.13 -8.90 -13.56
N THR A 114 0.66 -8.13 -14.30
CA THR A 114 0.18 -7.46 -15.52
C THR A 114 0.75 -8.17 -16.74
N GLU A 115 -0.11 -8.56 -17.65
CA GLU A 115 0.25 -9.17 -18.94
C GLU A 115 0.01 -8.17 -20.08
N ASP A 116 0.68 -8.38 -21.20
CA ASP A 116 0.38 -7.63 -22.42
C ASP A 116 -0.92 -8.16 -23.04
N ALA A 117 -1.73 -7.25 -23.60
CA ALA A 117 -3.01 -7.60 -24.19
C ALA A 117 -2.86 -8.61 -25.34
N ASP A 118 -3.64 -9.66 -25.31
CA ASP A 118 -3.70 -10.70 -26.35
C ASP A 118 -4.84 -10.46 -27.35
N ALA A 119 -4.99 -11.39 -28.32
CA ALA A 119 -6.05 -11.30 -29.34
C ALA A 119 -7.46 -11.41 -28.73
N ALA A 120 -7.63 -12.15 -27.63
CA ALA A 120 -8.92 -12.35 -26.95
C ALA A 120 -9.31 -11.13 -26.06
N HIS A 121 -8.33 -10.29 -25.70
CA HIS A 121 -8.50 -9.07 -24.91
C HIS A 121 -7.99 -7.85 -25.70
N SER A 122 -8.30 -7.80 -26.98
CA SER A 122 -7.87 -6.70 -27.85
C SER A 122 -8.42 -5.36 -27.35
N ILE A 123 -7.53 -4.47 -26.97
CA ILE A 123 -7.83 -3.14 -26.47
C ILE A 123 -7.65 -2.13 -27.60
N ARG A 124 -8.69 -1.37 -27.89
CA ARG A 124 -8.65 -0.24 -28.86
C ARG A 124 -8.74 1.05 -28.08
N ILE A 125 -7.86 1.98 -28.40
CA ILE A 125 -7.82 3.32 -27.82
C ILE A 125 -7.96 4.32 -28.96
N GLU A 126 -8.99 5.13 -28.92
CA GLU A 126 -9.27 6.18 -29.91
C GLU A 126 -9.33 7.53 -29.20
N PRO A 127 -8.56 8.53 -29.63
CA PRO A 127 -8.71 9.88 -29.10
C PRO A 127 -10.00 10.51 -29.63
N VAL A 128 -10.82 11.03 -28.70
CA VAL A 128 -12.05 11.74 -29.00
C VAL A 128 -12.05 13.04 -28.20
N GLU A 129 -11.83 14.17 -28.85
CA GLU A 129 -11.66 15.47 -28.21
C GLU A 129 -10.51 15.47 -27.18
N ASP A 130 -10.81 15.65 -25.89
CA ASP A 130 -9.85 15.64 -24.79
C ASP A 130 -9.84 14.31 -24.00
N GLU A 131 -10.47 13.27 -24.55
CA GLU A 131 -10.61 11.95 -23.91
C GLU A 131 -10.08 10.82 -24.82
N TYR A 132 -9.61 9.76 -24.17
CA TYR A 132 -9.44 8.46 -24.81
C TYR A 132 -10.72 7.65 -24.69
N PHE A 133 -11.28 7.23 -25.81
CA PHE A 133 -12.32 6.21 -25.84
C PHE A 133 -11.64 4.85 -25.90
N VAL A 134 -11.80 4.08 -24.85
CA VAL A 134 -11.21 2.75 -24.70
C VAL A 134 -12.31 1.71 -24.87
N LYS A 135 -12.13 0.81 -25.83
CA LYS A 135 -13.04 -0.32 -26.07
C LYS A 135 -12.24 -1.61 -26.07
N VAL A 136 -12.77 -2.60 -25.34
CA VAL A 136 -12.20 -3.96 -25.28
C VAL A 136 -13.11 -4.90 -26.05
N LEU A 137 -12.54 -5.67 -26.98
CA LEU A 137 -13.30 -6.71 -27.68
C LEU A 137 -13.39 -7.93 -26.77
N HIS A 138 -14.53 -8.07 -26.09
CA HIS A 138 -14.75 -9.14 -25.13
C HIS A 138 -16.22 -9.55 -25.06
N PRO A 139 -16.56 -10.82 -24.85
CA PRO A 139 -17.94 -11.32 -24.89
C PRO A 139 -18.85 -10.82 -23.75
N MET A 140 -18.30 -10.30 -22.66
CA MET A 140 -19.06 -9.72 -21.53
C MET A 140 -20.21 -10.58 -20.99
N GLN A 141 -19.96 -11.89 -20.89
CA GLN A 141 -20.94 -12.85 -20.34
C GLN A 141 -21.03 -12.73 -18.82
N LYS A 142 -22.09 -13.27 -18.19
CA LYS A 142 -22.33 -13.19 -16.74
C LYS A 142 -21.18 -13.73 -15.89
N ASP A 143 -20.54 -14.78 -16.36
CA ASP A 143 -19.47 -15.47 -15.67
C ASP A 143 -18.07 -15.15 -16.24
N HIS A 144 -18.00 -14.41 -17.37
CA HIS A 144 -16.76 -14.03 -18.05
C HIS A 144 -16.88 -12.64 -18.66
N TYR A 145 -16.30 -11.64 -18.00
CA TYR A 145 -16.44 -10.23 -18.39
C TYR A 145 -15.25 -9.38 -17.93
N ILE A 146 -15.08 -8.24 -18.56
CA ILE A 146 -14.15 -7.21 -18.10
C ILE A 146 -14.79 -6.50 -16.90
N SER A 147 -14.20 -6.65 -15.74
CA SER A 147 -14.73 -6.15 -14.47
C SER A 147 -14.44 -4.67 -14.23
N PHE A 148 -13.30 -4.18 -14.74
CA PHE A 148 -12.95 -2.78 -14.66
C PHE A 148 -11.86 -2.38 -15.67
N LEU A 149 -11.80 -1.09 -15.95
CA LEU A 149 -10.71 -0.43 -16.66
C LEU A 149 -10.03 0.59 -15.73
N VAL A 150 -8.73 0.77 -15.85
CA VAL A 150 -7.98 1.79 -15.11
C VAL A 150 -7.10 2.58 -16.05
N ALA A 151 -7.20 3.91 -15.99
CA ALA A 151 -6.22 4.80 -16.59
C ALA A 151 -5.16 5.18 -15.55
N GLY A 152 -3.92 4.77 -15.77
CA GLY A 152 -2.76 5.13 -14.96
C GLY A 152 -2.21 6.49 -15.38
N LYS A 153 -2.04 7.39 -14.41
CA LYS A 153 -1.50 8.76 -14.56
C LYS A 153 -0.22 8.92 -13.76
N ASP A 154 0.52 10.00 -13.97
CA ASP A 154 1.73 10.28 -13.22
C ASP A 154 1.45 10.60 -11.73
N ASP A 155 0.30 11.18 -11.44
CA ASP A 155 -0.13 11.66 -10.11
C ASP A 155 -1.34 10.89 -9.54
N GLY A 156 -1.82 9.87 -10.23
CA GLY A 156 -3.00 9.14 -9.79
C GLY A 156 -3.47 8.08 -10.77
N TYR A 157 -4.71 7.71 -10.62
CA TYR A 157 -5.40 6.75 -11.49
C TYR A 157 -6.89 7.07 -11.55
N GLU A 158 -7.53 6.57 -12.59
CA GLU A 158 -8.98 6.68 -12.77
C GLU A 158 -9.56 5.31 -13.08
N LEU A 159 -10.43 4.79 -12.21
CA LEU A 159 -11.04 3.47 -12.33
C LEU A 159 -12.49 3.58 -12.80
N ARG A 160 -12.85 2.77 -13.79
CA ARG A 160 -14.21 2.55 -14.26
C ARG A 160 -14.62 1.10 -14.06
N LYS A 161 -15.57 0.87 -13.17
CA LYS A 161 -16.17 -0.45 -12.95
C LYS A 161 -17.10 -0.77 -14.11
N LEU A 162 -17.01 -2.01 -14.60
CA LEU A 162 -17.90 -2.55 -15.64
C LEU A 162 -18.69 -3.74 -15.09
N TYR A 163 -19.74 -4.08 -15.80
CA TYR A 163 -20.66 -5.13 -15.38
C TYR A 163 -20.90 -6.10 -16.54
N PRO A 164 -21.23 -7.38 -16.25
CA PRO A 164 -21.59 -8.33 -17.28
C PRO A 164 -22.81 -7.85 -18.09
N GLU A 165 -22.91 -8.34 -19.30
CA GLU A 165 -23.97 -8.03 -20.28
C GLU A 165 -24.01 -6.54 -20.73
N GLY A 166 -23.05 -5.73 -20.25
CA GLY A 166 -22.82 -4.37 -20.70
C GLY A 166 -21.72 -4.28 -21.77
N GLU A 167 -21.41 -3.07 -22.22
CA GLU A 167 -20.31 -2.86 -23.15
C GLU A 167 -18.97 -2.73 -22.38
N ALA A 168 -17.92 -3.36 -22.90
CA ALA A 168 -16.58 -3.27 -22.34
C ALA A 168 -15.88 -2.00 -22.87
N GLN A 169 -16.34 -0.83 -22.43
CA GLN A 169 -15.83 0.47 -22.87
C GLN A 169 -15.86 1.51 -21.75
N ALA A 170 -14.96 2.48 -21.84
CA ALA A 170 -14.93 3.65 -20.95
C ALA A 170 -14.23 4.83 -21.62
N ARG A 171 -14.42 6.04 -21.05
CA ARG A 171 -13.70 7.23 -21.44
C ARG A 171 -12.81 7.71 -20.31
N PHE A 172 -11.60 8.17 -20.66
CA PHE A 172 -10.60 8.69 -19.74
C PHE A 172 -9.98 9.97 -20.29
N LYS A 173 -9.67 10.93 -19.43
CA LYS A 173 -8.98 12.14 -19.85
C LYS A 173 -7.60 11.84 -20.44
N ILE A 174 -7.31 12.37 -21.62
CA ILE A 174 -6.01 12.18 -22.31
C ILE A 174 -4.88 12.75 -21.46
N ARG A 175 -5.09 13.89 -20.83
CA ARG A 175 -4.05 14.57 -20.06
C ARG A 175 -3.52 13.65 -18.95
N GLN A 176 -2.22 13.40 -19.00
CA GLN A 176 -1.46 12.57 -18.04
C GLN A 176 -1.71 11.06 -18.10
N THR A 177 -2.69 10.57 -18.87
CA THR A 177 -2.87 9.12 -19.05
C THR A 177 -1.70 8.55 -19.85
N LYS A 178 -1.06 7.53 -19.28
CA LYS A 178 0.11 6.86 -19.85
C LYS A 178 -0.14 5.41 -20.21
N GLU A 179 -0.95 4.77 -19.39
CA GLU A 179 -1.24 3.34 -19.51
C GLU A 179 -2.71 3.08 -19.20
N ILE A 180 -3.29 2.13 -19.92
CA ILE A 180 -4.63 1.61 -19.66
C ILE A 180 -4.50 0.16 -19.20
N TYR A 181 -5.13 -0.15 -18.08
CA TYR A 181 -5.22 -1.49 -17.53
C TYR A 181 -6.64 -2.01 -17.70
N VAL A 182 -6.76 -3.28 -18.02
CA VAL A 182 -8.02 -3.99 -18.26
C VAL A 182 -8.02 -5.25 -17.44
N TYR A 183 -9.00 -5.43 -16.57
CA TYR A 183 -9.11 -6.63 -15.76
C TYR A 183 -10.26 -7.52 -16.21
N CYS A 184 -9.93 -8.71 -16.69
CA CYS A 184 -10.85 -9.79 -16.94
C CYS A 184 -10.97 -10.68 -15.69
N ASN A 185 -12.20 -10.99 -15.28
CA ASN A 185 -12.43 -11.80 -14.08
C ASN A 185 -11.92 -13.24 -14.16
N ARG A 186 -11.60 -13.75 -15.36
CA ARG A 186 -11.05 -15.09 -15.59
C ARG A 186 -9.58 -15.10 -15.96
N HIS A 187 -9.10 -14.07 -16.70
CA HIS A 187 -7.79 -14.10 -17.32
C HIS A 187 -6.79 -13.13 -16.68
N GLY A 188 -7.23 -12.28 -15.71
CA GLY A 188 -6.33 -11.39 -14.99
C GLY A 188 -6.23 -9.99 -15.57
N LEU A 189 -5.09 -9.33 -15.36
CA LEU A 189 -4.86 -7.92 -15.65
C LEU A 189 -3.99 -7.74 -16.89
N PHE A 190 -4.51 -7.04 -17.88
CA PHE A 190 -3.82 -6.69 -19.11
C PHE A 190 -3.45 -5.21 -19.14
N ARG A 191 -2.40 -4.87 -19.87
CA ARG A 191 -1.90 -3.51 -20.00
C ARG A 191 -1.66 -3.15 -21.45
N ILE A 192 -1.93 -1.88 -21.78
CA ILE A 192 -1.52 -1.24 -23.04
C ILE A 192 -1.05 0.20 -22.76
N LYS A 193 -0.11 0.69 -23.51
CA LYS A 193 0.29 2.11 -23.50
C LYS A 193 -0.75 2.95 -24.22
N ALA A 194 -1.11 4.10 -23.63
CA ALA A 194 -2.06 5.06 -24.17
C ALA A 194 -1.40 6.06 -25.13
#